data_fa207bd15a1473c60a43c5d4bc5dd563
#
_entry.id   fa207bd15a1473c60a43c5d4bc5dd563
#
_cell.length_a   1.000
_cell.length_b   1.000
_cell.length_c   1.000
_cell.angle_alpha   90.00
_cell.angle_beta   90.00
_cell.angle_gamma   90.00
#
_symmetry.space_group_name_H-M   'P 1'
#
loop_
_entity.id
_entity.type
_entity.pdbx_description
1 polymer ?
#
loop_
_entity_poly.entity_id
_entity_poly.type
_entity_poly.pdbx_seq_one_letter_code
_entity_poly.pdbx_strand_id
1 'polypeptide(L)'
;MRPLADEIRPQTLDEVAGQKHLLGEGALLRRLIENGAEANLIFYGPSGTGKTTIANIIAKRTQKALYHLNATTASLSDIKAIIADVDTMLAPNGILLYLDEIQYFNKKQQQSLLEFLENGKITMIASTTENPYFYIYNALLSRSTVFEFKPLTAEETRPAVERALKIEQERSDLPFRWEDTVPNTVAAACGGDVRKAVTAVELLYQSAKPKDGVLYVTSEDALQLAQRSAMRYDRDGDEHYDLLSALQKSIRGSDPDAAVYYLGRLLVAGDLLSPCRRLLVIASEDIGLAYPQAIAITKACVDAAVQLGLPEARL
;
A
#
# COMPACT_ATOMS: atom_id res chain seq x y z
N MET A 1 1.36 2.82 -24.02
CA MET A 1 2.15 1.70 -23.45
C MET A 1 1.58 1.37 -22.08
N ARG A 2 1.45 0.11 -21.72
CA ARG A 2 1.07 -0.25 -20.33
C ARG A 2 2.30 -0.03 -19.43
N PRO A 3 2.13 0.40 -18.17
CA PRO A 3 3.24 0.50 -17.23
C PRO A 3 3.94 -0.85 -17.06
N LEU A 4 5.26 -0.85 -16.95
CA LEU A 4 6.06 -2.08 -16.79
C LEU A 4 5.57 -2.92 -15.60
N ALA A 5 5.19 -2.29 -14.49
CA ALA A 5 4.69 -2.95 -13.29
C ALA A 5 3.42 -3.80 -13.52
N ASP A 6 2.59 -3.45 -14.51
CA ASP A 6 1.40 -4.25 -14.85
C ASP A 6 1.73 -5.38 -15.82
N GLU A 7 2.73 -5.20 -16.67
CA GLU A 7 3.15 -6.20 -17.64
C GLU A 7 3.91 -7.37 -17.01
N ILE A 8 4.84 -7.05 -16.10
CA ILE A 8 5.69 -8.06 -15.43
C ILE A 8 5.05 -8.67 -14.18
N ARG A 9 3.75 -8.42 -13.98
CA ARG A 9 3.01 -8.91 -12.82
C ARG A 9 3.11 -10.43 -12.71
N PRO A 10 3.47 -10.97 -11.54
CA PRO A 10 3.53 -12.41 -11.29
C PRO A 10 2.28 -13.15 -11.74
N GLN A 11 2.47 -14.32 -12.35
CA GLN A 11 1.39 -15.17 -12.83
C GLN A 11 1.18 -16.41 -11.95
N THR A 12 2.19 -16.77 -11.16
CA THR A 12 2.17 -17.90 -10.21
C THR A 12 2.51 -17.41 -8.80
N LEU A 13 2.15 -18.20 -7.78
CA LEU A 13 2.46 -17.86 -6.39
C LEU A 13 3.96 -17.81 -6.11
N ASP A 14 4.74 -18.64 -6.81
CA ASP A 14 6.19 -18.74 -6.61
C ASP A 14 6.96 -17.54 -7.19
N GLU A 15 6.33 -16.80 -8.12
CA GLU A 15 6.89 -15.55 -8.66
C GLU A 15 6.61 -14.32 -7.78
N VAL A 16 5.69 -14.45 -6.81
CA VAL A 16 5.34 -13.33 -5.92
C VAL A 16 6.49 -13.07 -4.95
N ALA A 17 6.99 -11.84 -4.94
CA ALA A 17 8.07 -11.45 -4.05
C ALA A 17 7.61 -11.44 -2.59
N GLY A 18 8.44 -11.99 -1.70
CA GLY A 18 8.21 -11.98 -0.26
C GLY A 18 6.98 -12.72 0.22
N GLN A 19 6.32 -12.21 1.25
CA GLN A 19 5.09 -12.76 1.88
C GLN A 19 5.19 -14.25 2.26
N LYS A 20 6.36 -14.71 2.68
CA LYS A 20 6.60 -16.14 3.01
C LYS A 20 5.64 -16.68 4.08
N HIS A 21 5.18 -15.85 5.01
CA HIS A 21 4.20 -16.22 6.03
C HIS A 21 2.81 -16.52 5.47
N LEU A 22 2.48 -16.01 4.26
CA LEU A 22 1.21 -16.24 3.56
C LEU A 22 1.34 -17.28 2.45
N LEU A 23 2.46 -17.26 1.72
CA LEU A 23 2.67 -17.98 0.48
C LEU A 23 3.74 -19.07 0.58
N GLY A 24 4.44 -19.17 1.71
CA GLY A 24 5.41 -20.22 1.96
C GLY A 24 4.76 -21.61 1.96
N GLU A 25 5.58 -22.63 1.88
CA GLU A 25 5.12 -24.03 1.90
C GLU A 25 4.31 -24.31 3.18
N GLY A 26 3.10 -24.85 3.01
CA GLY A 26 2.19 -25.14 4.12
C GLY A 26 1.43 -23.93 4.71
N ALA A 27 1.67 -22.70 4.23
CA ALA A 27 0.93 -21.53 4.68
C ALA A 27 -0.56 -21.60 4.33
N LEU A 28 -1.40 -21.05 5.20
CA LEU A 28 -2.86 -21.16 5.08
C LEU A 28 -3.38 -20.58 3.75
N LEU A 29 -2.98 -19.36 3.39
CA LEU A 29 -3.43 -18.72 2.16
C LEU A 29 -3.00 -19.52 0.93
N ARG A 30 -1.75 -20.01 0.89
CA ARG A 30 -1.25 -20.86 -0.20
C ARG A 30 -2.12 -22.11 -0.35
N ARG A 31 -2.39 -22.83 0.74
CA ARG A 31 -3.25 -24.03 0.72
C ARG A 31 -4.67 -23.74 0.24
N LEU A 32 -5.26 -22.62 0.68
CA LEU A 32 -6.59 -22.19 0.20
C LEU A 32 -6.59 -21.99 -1.31
N ILE A 33 -5.59 -21.30 -1.84
CA ILE A 33 -5.45 -21.04 -3.28
C ILE A 33 -5.20 -22.35 -4.05
N GLU A 34 -4.31 -23.20 -3.56
CA GLU A 34 -3.97 -24.48 -4.20
C GLU A 34 -5.13 -25.46 -4.25
N ASN A 35 -5.96 -25.46 -3.21
CA ASN A 35 -7.16 -26.29 -3.14
C ASN A 35 -8.37 -25.70 -3.86
N GLY A 36 -8.25 -24.51 -4.46
CA GLY A 36 -9.36 -23.83 -5.12
C GLY A 36 -10.50 -23.45 -4.16
N ALA A 37 -10.17 -23.20 -2.88
CA ALA A 37 -11.17 -22.89 -1.87
C ALA A 37 -11.86 -21.54 -2.18
N GLU A 38 -13.19 -21.58 -2.22
CA GLU A 38 -14.03 -20.42 -2.44
C GLU A 38 -14.33 -19.75 -1.11
N ALA A 39 -13.50 -18.79 -0.72
CA ALA A 39 -13.66 -18.03 0.50
C ALA A 39 -13.63 -16.54 0.22
N ASN A 40 -14.40 -15.77 0.97
CA ASN A 40 -14.27 -14.33 0.98
C ASN A 40 -13.00 -13.95 1.76
N LEU A 41 -12.17 -13.11 1.16
CA LEU A 41 -10.87 -12.74 1.69
C LEU A 41 -10.76 -11.23 1.86
N ILE A 42 -10.05 -10.81 2.90
CA ILE A 42 -9.68 -9.41 3.11
C ILE A 42 -8.17 -9.37 3.22
N PHE A 43 -7.53 -8.63 2.30
CA PHE A 43 -6.10 -8.40 2.27
C PHE A 43 -5.81 -7.01 2.79
N TYR A 44 -5.05 -6.89 3.88
CA TYR A 44 -4.66 -5.57 4.38
C TYR A 44 -3.14 -5.45 4.49
N GLY A 45 -2.65 -4.22 4.44
CA GLY A 45 -1.25 -3.89 4.51
C GLY A 45 -0.81 -2.90 3.43
N PRO A 46 0.45 -2.45 3.45
CA PRO A 46 0.97 -1.38 2.60
C PRO A 46 0.77 -1.61 1.11
N SER A 47 0.80 -0.52 0.33
CA SER A 47 0.73 -0.59 -1.13
C SER A 47 1.94 -1.36 -1.71
N GLY A 48 1.78 -1.90 -2.93
CA GLY A 48 2.88 -2.59 -3.64
C GLY A 48 3.33 -3.93 -3.06
N THR A 49 2.65 -4.47 -2.03
CA THR A 49 2.99 -5.74 -1.36
C THR A 49 2.43 -7.00 -2.03
N GLY A 50 1.71 -6.85 -3.15
CA GLY A 50 1.24 -7.98 -3.95
C GLY A 50 -0.25 -8.34 -3.79
N LYS A 51 -1.07 -7.60 -3.03
CA LYS A 51 -2.51 -7.88 -2.80
C LYS A 51 -3.29 -8.12 -4.09
N THR A 52 -3.22 -7.16 -5.03
CA THR A 52 -3.89 -7.26 -6.34
C THR A 52 -3.33 -8.41 -7.20
N THR A 53 -2.03 -8.68 -7.09
CA THR A 53 -1.39 -9.78 -7.82
C THR A 53 -1.95 -11.12 -7.39
N ILE A 54 -2.07 -11.35 -6.09
CA ILE A 54 -2.62 -12.59 -5.55
C ILE A 54 -4.10 -12.75 -5.92
N ALA A 55 -4.89 -11.67 -5.88
CA ALA A 55 -6.28 -11.71 -6.33
C ALA A 55 -6.40 -12.16 -7.81
N ASN A 56 -5.53 -11.66 -8.70
CA ASN A 56 -5.47 -12.09 -10.09
C ASN A 56 -5.08 -13.57 -10.24
N ILE A 57 -4.14 -14.05 -9.42
CA ILE A 57 -3.73 -15.48 -9.43
C ILE A 57 -4.90 -16.37 -8.98
N ILE A 58 -5.63 -15.97 -7.95
CA ILE A 58 -6.82 -16.67 -7.46
C ILE A 58 -7.88 -16.74 -8.55
N ALA A 59 -8.19 -15.61 -9.20
CA ALA A 59 -9.17 -15.56 -10.27
C ALA A 59 -8.85 -16.50 -11.43
N LYS A 60 -7.59 -16.53 -11.87
CA LYS A 60 -7.14 -17.45 -12.92
C LYS A 60 -7.28 -18.91 -12.51
N ARG A 61 -7.00 -19.22 -11.25
CA ARG A 61 -7.00 -20.58 -10.74
C ARG A 61 -8.41 -21.14 -10.54
N THR A 62 -9.33 -20.28 -10.09
CA THR A 62 -10.75 -20.64 -9.90
C THR A 62 -11.56 -20.56 -11.18
N GLN A 63 -10.99 -20.07 -12.29
CA GLN A 63 -11.67 -19.83 -13.56
C GLN A 63 -12.93 -18.95 -13.45
N LYS A 64 -13.02 -18.14 -12.38
CA LYS A 64 -14.09 -17.17 -12.17
C LYS A 64 -13.86 -15.91 -13.00
N ALA A 65 -14.94 -15.27 -13.43
CA ALA A 65 -14.87 -13.96 -14.06
C ALA A 65 -14.39 -12.93 -13.01
N LEU A 66 -13.21 -12.34 -13.26
CA LEU A 66 -12.66 -11.31 -12.36
C LEU A 66 -13.21 -9.94 -12.72
N TYR A 67 -13.90 -9.33 -11.77
CA TYR A 67 -14.29 -7.93 -11.82
C TYR A 67 -13.48 -7.13 -10.80
N HIS A 68 -12.91 -6.04 -11.26
CA HIS A 68 -12.07 -5.16 -10.45
C HIS A 68 -12.79 -3.81 -10.25
N LEU A 69 -13.08 -3.49 -9.00
CA LEU A 69 -13.62 -2.20 -8.60
C LEU A 69 -12.69 -1.50 -7.62
N ASN A 70 -12.60 -0.18 -7.74
CA ASN A 70 -11.93 0.64 -6.75
C ASN A 70 -13.00 1.41 -5.95
N ALA A 71 -13.04 1.22 -4.64
CA ALA A 71 -14.07 1.83 -3.78
C ALA A 71 -13.99 3.37 -3.72
N THR A 72 -12.90 3.98 -4.16
CA THR A 72 -12.80 5.45 -4.27
C THR A 72 -13.68 6.03 -5.38
N THR A 73 -13.96 5.23 -6.42
CA THR A 73 -14.70 5.68 -7.62
C THR A 73 -15.98 4.87 -7.88
N ALA A 74 -16.03 3.65 -7.35
CA ALA A 74 -17.15 2.74 -7.57
C ALA A 74 -18.40 3.11 -6.77
N SER A 75 -19.54 2.81 -7.35
CA SER A 75 -20.87 2.98 -6.77
C SER A 75 -21.57 1.64 -6.55
N LEU A 76 -22.69 1.64 -5.79
CA LEU A 76 -23.54 0.45 -5.66
C LEU A 76 -24.18 0.02 -6.99
N SER A 77 -24.38 0.94 -7.93
CA SER A 77 -24.88 0.61 -9.27
C SER A 77 -23.90 -0.21 -10.07
N ASP A 78 -22.59 0.03 -9.92
CA ASP A 78 -21.55 -0.74 -10.59
C ASP A 78 -21.52 -2.18 -10.08
N ILE A 79 -21.67 -2.37 -8.77
CA ILE A 79 -21.77 -3.70 -8.17
C ILE A 79 -23.02 -4.43 -8.67
N LYS A 80 -24.17 -3.76 -8.74
CA LYS A 80 -25.41 -4.36 -9.26
C LYS A 80 -25.30 -4.74 -10.74
N ALA A 81 -24.58 -3.95 -11.54
CA ALA A 81 -24.31 -4.27 -12.92
C ALA A 81 -23.47 -5.55 -13.05
N ILE A 82 -22.41 -5.68 -12.24
CA ILE A 82 -21.58 -6.89 -12.19
C ILE A 82 -22.41 -8.12 -11.80
N ILE A 83 -23.31 -7.96 -10.83
CA ILE A 83 -24.16 -9.07 -10.38
C ILE A 83 -25.13 -9.53 -11.45
N ALA A 84 -25.57 -8.63 -12.33
CA ALA A 84 -26.42 -8.99 -13.46
C ALA A 84 -25.73 -9.95 -14.45
N ASP A 85 -24.39 -10.02 -14.43
CA ASP A 85 -23.60 -10.94 -15.25
C ASP A 85 -23.49 -12.35 -14.63
N VAL A 86 -23.93 -12.53 -13.37
CA VAL A 86 -23.93 -13.85 -12.72
C VAL A 86 -24.89 -14.78 -13.45
N ASP A 87 -24.49 -16.03 -13.62
CA ASP A 87 -25.25 -17.05 -14.32
C ASP A 87 -25.44 -16.77 -15.85
N THR A 88 -24.67 -15.82 -16.39
CA THR A 88 -24.63 -15.56 -17.84
C THR A 88 -23.42 -16.23 -18.50
N MET A 89 -23.35 -16.17 -19.83
CA MET A 89 -22.18 -16.65 -20.59
C MET A 89 -20.88 -15.88 -20.26
N LEU A 90 -20.99 -14.71 -19.63
CA LEU A 90 -19.83 -13.91 -19.20
C LEU A 90 -19.18 -14.40 -17.91
N ALA A 91 -19.94 -15.11 -17.07
CA ALA A 91 -19.44 -15.64 -15.79
C ALA A 91 -19.96 -17.07 -15.52
N PRO A 92 -19.64 -18.06 -16.36
CA PRO A 92 -20.19 -19.42 -16.26
C PRO A 92 -19.76 -20.14 -14.97
N ASN A 93 -18.63 -19.76 -14.38
CA ASN A 93 -18.09 -20.33 -13.14
C ASN A 93 -18.28 -19.39 -11.93
N GLY A 94 -19.16 -18.41 -12.07
CA GLY A 94 -19.39 -17.38 -11.05
C GLY A 94 -18.41 -16.21 -11.13
N ILE A 95 -18.58 -15.28 -10.21
CA ILE A 95 -17.85 -14.01 -10.18
C ILE A 95 -16.90 -13.96 -8.99
N LEU A 96 -15.67 -13.50 -9.25
CA LEU A 96 -14.74 -13.03 -8.24
C LEU A 96 -14.66 -11.51 -8.32
N LEU A 97 -15.20 -10.85 -7.29
CA LEU A 97 -15.13 -9.40 -7.16
C LEU A 97 -13.88 -9.02 -6.36
N TYR A 98 -12.92 -8.37 -7.01
CA TYR A 98 -11.83 -7.70 -6.32
C TYR A 98 -12.19 -6.25 -6.05
N LEU A 99 -12.34 -5.90 -4.79
CA LEU A 99 -12.69 -4.56 -4.33
C LEU A 99 -11.48 -3.90 -3.67
N ASP A 100 -10.86 -2.98 -4.39
CA ASP A 100 -9.68 -2.24 -3.90
C ASP A 100 -10.11 -1.07 -3.02
N GLU A 101 -9.34 -0.81 -1.95
CA GLU A 101 -9.51 0.28 -1.01
C GLU A 101 -10.92 0.32 -0.36
N ILE A 102 -11.39 -0.84 0.12
CA ILE A 102 -12.76 -1.01 0.68
C ILE A 102 -13.13 -0.02 1.79
N GLN A 103 -12.14 0.56 2.51
CA GLN A 103 -12.38 1.55 3.56
C GLN A 103 -13.07 2.82 3.05
N TYR A 104 -13.02 3.11 1.75
CA TYR A 104 -13.73 4.25 1.15
C TYR A 104 -15.23 3.99 0.94
N PHE A 105 -15.68 2.74 1.01
CA PHE A 105 -17.11 2.45 1.06
C PHE A 105 -17.68 2.77 2.43
N ASN A 106 -18.75 3.55 2.45
CA ASN A 106 -19.47 3.81 3.68
C ASN A 106 -20.17 2.53 4.19
N LYS A 107 -20.62 2.55 5.45
CA LYS A 107 -21.26 1.40 6.09
C LYS A 107 -22.44 0.84 5.31
N LYS A 108 -23.27 1.70 4.70
CA LYS A 108 -24.44 1.28 3.91
C LYS A 108 -24.03 0.57 2.62
N GLN A 109 -22.96 1.03 1.97
CA GLN A 109 -22.42 0.37 0.78
C GLN A 109 -21.83 -1.00 1.14
N GLN A 110 -21.07 -1.07 2.25
CA GLN A 110 -20.54 -2.34 2.73
C GLN A 110 -21.66 -3.33 3.15
N GLN A 111 -22.74 -2.86 3.76
CA GLN A 111 -23.90 -3.70 4.09
C GLN A 111 -24.58 -4.28 2.84
N SER A 112 -24.65 -3.50 1.75
CA SER A 112 -25.25 -3.98 0.52
C SER A 112 -24.47 -5.11 -0.16
N LEU A 113 -23.17 -5.27 0.14
CA LEU A 113 -22.36 -6.40 -0.35
C LEU A 113 -22.78 -7.73 0.30
N LEU A 114 -23.28 -7.69 1.57
CA LEU A 114 -23.60 -8.91 2.32
C LEU A 114 -24.64 -9.80 1.61
N GLU A 115 -25.67 -9.19 1.05
CA GLU A 115 -26.73 -9.92 0.35
C GLU A 115 -26.18 -10.80 -0.78
N PHE A 116 -25.17 -10.31 -1.47
CA PHE A 116 -24.57 -10.99 -2.62
C PHE A 116 -23.55 -12.05 -2.21
N LEU A 117 -22.87 -11.83 -1.08
CA LEU A 117 -21.95 -12.80 -0.50
C LEU A 117 -22.70 -13.98 0.15
N GLU A 118 -23.81 -13.69 0.83
CA GLU A 118 -24.65 -14.72 1.49
C GLU A 118 -25.36 -15.64 0.49
N ASN A 119 -25.72 -15.12 -0.66
CA ASN A 119 -26.34 -15.90 -1.74
C ASN A 119 -25.33 -16.72 -2.55
N GLY A 120 -24.04 -16.63 -2.25
CA GLY A 120 -22.96 -17.33 -2.98
C GLY A 120 -22.78 -16.88 -4.43
N LYS A 121 -23.45 -15.80 -4.85
CA LYS A 121 -23.37 -15.28 -6.22
C LYS A 121 -22.01 -14.70 -6.54
N ILE A 122 -21.32 -14.15 -5.53
CA ILE A 122 -20.02 -13.52 -5.66
C ILE A 122 -19.08 -14.08 -4.61
N THR A 123 -17.85 -14.35 -5.00
CA THR A 123 -16.72 -14.48 -4.07
C THR A 123 -16.00 -13.14 -4.03
N MET A 124 -15.76 -12.59 -2.84
CA MET A 124 -15.13 -11.28 -2.69
C MET A 124 -13.68 -11.42 -2.20
N ILE A 125 -12.80 -10.66 -2.82
CA ILE A 125 -11.49 -10.32 -2.26
C ILE A 125 -11.46 -8.81 -2.11
N ALA A 126 -11.49 -8.32 -0.87
CA ALA A 126 -11.32 -6.91 -0.60
C ALA A 126 -9.87 -6.59 -0.23
N SER A 127 -9.37 -5.42 -0.62
CA SER A 127 -8.07 -4.93 -0.19
C SER A 127 -8.19 -3.58 0.50
N THR A 128 -7.29 -3.34 1.44
CA THR A 128 -7.18 -2.07 2.17
C THR A 128 -5.74 -1.83 2.62
N THR A 129 -5.34 -0.57 2.69
CA THR A 129 -4.10 -0.15 3.35
C THR A 129 -4.29 0.08 4.84
N GLU A 130 -5.55 0.20 5.30
CA GLU A 130 -5.92 0.49 6.67
C GLU A 130 -6.20 -0.78 7.48
N ASN A 131 -6.19 -0.65 8.80
CA ASN A 131 -6.53 -1.77 9.67
C ASN A 131 -8.02 -2.15 9.50
N PRO A 132 -8.32 -3.37 8.99
CA PRO A 132 -9.68 -3.76 8.61
C PRO A 132 -10.65 -3.76 9.80
N TYR A 133 -10.19 -3.98 11.01
CA TYR A 133 -11.04 -4.04 12.21
C TYR A 133 -11.64 -2.68 12.60
N PHE A 134 -11.10 -1.57 12.11
CA PHE A 134 -11.65 -0.23 12.35
C PHE A 134 -12.54 0.28 11.22
N TYR A 135 -12.28 -0.15 9.99
CA TYR A 135 -12.90 0.45 8.80
C TYR A 135 -13.89 -0.47 8.09
N ILE A 136 -13.78 -1.79 8.29
CA ILE A 136 -14.68 -2.74 7.64
C ILE A 136 -15.82 -3.11 8.57
N TYR A 137 -17.03 -3.18 8.00
CA TYR A 137 -18.22 -3.55 8.73
C TYR A 137 -18.12 -4.98 9.31
N ASN A 138 -18.40 -5.14 10.61
CA ASN A 138 -18.19 -6.39 11.34
C ASN A 138 -18.87 -7.61 10.70
N ALA A 139 -20.03 -7.42 10.04
CA ALA A 139 -20.69 -8.52 9.37
C ALA A 139 -19.97 -9.00 8.11
N LEU A 140 -19.17 -8.16 7.44
CA LEU A 140 -18.26 -8.59 6.37
C LEU A 140 -17.03 -9.29 6.95
N LEU A 141 -16.46 -8.76 8.03
CA LEU A 141 -15.31 -9.38 8.71
C LEU A 141 -15.65 -10.80 9.18
N SER A 142 -16.83 -11.01 9.78
CA SER A 142 -17.25 -12.34 10.27
C SER A 142 -17.47 -13.38 9.17
N ARG A 143 -17.59 -12.95 7.91
CA ARG A 143 -17.79 -13.80 6.73
C ARG A 143 -16.57 -13.87 5.82
N SER A 144 -15.46 -13.30 6.25
CA SER A 144 -14.23 -13.21 5.46
C SER A 144 -13.04 -13.65 6.28
N THR A 145 -12.02 -14.18 5.63
CA THR A 145 -10.74 -14.46 6.26
C THR A 145 -9.78 -13.31 5.98
N VAL A 146 -9.19 -12.77 7.03
CA VAL A 146 -8.29 -11.60 6.95
C VAL A 146 -6.85 -12.08 6.86
N PHE A 147 -6.08 -11.52 5.91
CA PHE A 147 -4.66 -11.79 5.73
C PHE A 147 -3.86 -10.48 5.72
N GLU A 148 -2.83 -10.43 6.55
CA GLU A 148 -1.92 -9.31 6.64
C GLU A 148 -0.77 -9.44 5.65
N PHE A 149 -0.61 -8.44 4.80
CA PHE A 149 0.52 -8.29 3.90
C PHE A 149 1.56 -7.36 4.54
N LYS A 150 2.76 -7.85 4.73
CA LYS A 150 3.84 -7.10 5.34
C LYS A 150 4.67 -6.35 4.29
N PRO A 151 5.29 -5.20 4.66
CA PRO A 151 6.29 -4.58 3.80
C PRO A 151 7.37 -5.59 3.45
N LEU A 152 7.85 -5.57 2.20
CA LEU A 152 8.93 -6.44 1.79
C LEU A 152 10.29 -5.89 2.24
N THR A 153 11.21 -6.78 2.56
CA THR A 153 12.60 -6.40 2.75
C THR A 153 13.26 -6.06 1.40
N ALA A 154 14.41 -5.38 1.44
CA ALA A 154 15.19 -5.13 0.23
C ALA A 154 15.60 -6.43 -0.46
N GLU A 155 15.95 -7.46 0.31
CA GLU A 155 16.32 -8.79 -0.21
C GLU A 155 15.13 -9.45 -0.94
N GLU A 156 13.92 -9.33 -0.40
CA GLU A 156 12.71 -9.87 -1.02
C GLU A 156 12.27 -9.08 -2.25
N THR A 157 12.56 -7.77 -2.29
CA THR A 157 12.22 -6.90 -3.43
C THR A 157 13.20 -7.04 -4.59
N ARG A 158 14.48 -7.33 -4.31
CA ARG A 158 15.56 -7.43 -5.29
C ARG A 158 15.26 -8.33 -6.49
N PRO A 159 14.71 -9.55 -6.35
CA PRO A 159 14.39 -10.40 -7.50
C PRO A 159 13.41 -9.76 -8.49
N ALA A 160 12.46 -8.96 -7.99
CA ALA A 160 11.52 -8.24 -8.85
C ALA A 160 12.21 -7.11 -9.63
N VAL A 161 13.16 -6.42 -9.01
CA VAL A 161 14.00 -5.40 -9.66
C VAL A 161 14.88 -6.04 -10.74
N GLU A 162 15.55 -7.13 -10.45
CA GLU A 162 16.39 -7.85 -11.41
C GLU A 162 15.60 -8.35 -12.61
N ARG A 163 14.37 -8.85 -12.38
CA ARG A 163 13.47 -9.26 -13.46
C ARG A 163 13.07 -8.06 -14.32
N ALA A 164 12.74 -6.91 -13.71
CA ALA A 164 12.39 -5.70 -14.44
C ALA A 164 13.54 -5.20 -15.30
N LEU A 165 14.78 -5.17 -14.78
CA LEU A 165 15.97 -4.78 -15.50
C LEU A 165 16.25 -5.69 -16.71
N LYS A 166 16.08 -7.01 -16.55
CA LYS A 166 16.24 -7.97 -17.65
C LYS A 166 15.21 -7.78 -18.76
N ILE A 167 13.97 -7.51 -18.39
CA ILE A 167 12.90 -7.26 -19.38
C ILE A 167 13.18 -5.99 -20.16
N GLU A 168 13.62 -4.90 -19.50
CA GLU A 168 14.03 -3.68 -20.22
C GLU A 168 15.26 -3.92 -21.09
N GLN A 169 16.20 -4.77 -20.66
CA GLN A 169 17.36 -5.17 -21.48
C GLN A 169 16.92 -5.92 -22.75
N GLU A 170 15.95 -6.84 -22.64
CA GLU A 170 15.44 -7.61 -23.78
C GLU A 170 14.66 -6.76 -24.77
N ARG A 171 14.03 -5.64 -24.32
CA ARG A 171 13.24 -4.72 -25.15
C ARG A 171 14.06 -3.61 -25.78
N SER A 172 15.25 -3.39 -25.27
CA SER A 172 16.08 -2.28 -25.70
C SER A 172 16.71 -2.53 -27.08
N ASP A 173 16.61 -1.53 -27.96
CA ASP A 173 17.28 -1.56 -29.26
C ASP A 173 18.80 -1.42 -29.11
N LEU A 174 19.27 -0.85 -28.01
CA LEU A 174 20.70 -0.71 -27.67
C LEU A 174 21.04 -1.63 -26.50
N PRO A 175 22.26 -2.12 -26.39
CA PRO A 175 22.70 -2.87 -25.23
C PRO A 175 22.46 -2.06 -23.95
N PHE A 176 21.65 -2.61 -23.01
CA PHE A 176 21.38 -1.99 -21.72
C PHE A 176 22.18 -2.68 -20.62
N ARG A 177 22.92 -1.93 -19.85
CA ARG A 177 23.76 -2.43 -18.75
C ARG A 177 23.62 -1.56 -17.53
N TRP A 178 23.90 -2.14 -16.37
CA TRP A 178 23.85 -1.47 -15.07
C TRP A 178 24.95 -1.99 -14.14
N GLU A 179 25.31 -1.20 -13.13
CA GLU A 179 26.22 -1.64 -12.07
C GLU A 179 25.57 -2.70 -11.17
N ASP A 180 26.35 -3.65 -10.66
CA ASP A 180 25.88 -4.77 -9.81
C ASP A 180 25.17 -4.31 -8.53
N THR A 181 25.43 -3.09 -8.08
CA THR A 181 24.80 -2.47 -6.90
C THR A 181 23.43 -1.88 -7.17
N VAL A 182 23.07 -1.57 -8.43
CA VAL A 182 21.81 -0.93 -8.82
C VAL A 182 20.58 -1.69 -8.30
N PRO A 183 20.47 -3.03 -8.46
CA PRO A 183 19.31 -3.77 -7.96
C PRO A 183 19.10 -3.62 -6.45
N ASN A 184 20.17 -3.66 -5.67
CA ASN A 184 20.11 -3.50 -4.22
C ASN A 184 19.74 -2.08 -3.82
N THR A 185 20.31 -1.08 -4.50
CA THR A 185 20.04 0.34 -4.24
C THR A 185 18.57 0.66 -4.50
N VAL A 186 18.01 0.21 -5.63
CA VAL A 186 16.60 0.40 -5.97
C VAL A 186 15.69 -0.32 -4.97
N ALA A 187 16.01 -1.58 -4.66
CA ALA A 187 15.20 -2.37 -3.72
C ALA A 187 15.15 -1.74 -2.31
N ALA A 188 16.28 -1.27 -1.80
CA ALA A 188 16.37 -0.61 -0.50
C ALA A 188 15.60 0.72 -0.47
N ALA A 189 15.64 1.48 -1.57
CA ALA A 189 15.03 2.79 -1.65
C ALA A 189 13.50 2.78 -1.74
N CYS A 190 12.91 1.67 -2.13
CA CYS A 190 11.46 1.59 -2.37
C CYS A 190 10.65 1.18 -1.12
N GLY A 191 11.31 0.95 0.03
CA GLY A 191 10.64 0.71 1.30
C GLY A 191 9.66 -0.47 1.29
N GLY A 192 9.94 -1.51 0.48
CA GLY A 192 9.12 -2.71 0.39
C GLY A 192 7.93 -2.62 -0.57
N ASP A 193 7.80 -1.54 -1.35
CA ASP A 193 6.80 -1.40 -2.41
C ASP A 193 7.39 -1.85 -3.77
N VAL A 194 7.01 -3.06 -4.21
CA VAL A 194 7.50 -3.65 -5.47
C VAL A 194 7.05 -2.83 -6.69
N ARG A 195 5.86 -2.22 -6.65
CA ARG A 195 5.36 -1.40 -7.76
C ARG A 195 6.26 -0.17 -7.94
N LYS A 196 6.62 0.50 -6.84
CA LYS A 196 7.58 1.62 -6.86
C LYS A 196 8.94 1.16 -7.39
N ALA A 197 9.41 -0.03 -6.97
CA ALA A 197 10.69 -0.57 -7.41
C ALA A 197 10.73 -0.82 -8.93
N VAL A 198 9.68 -1.42 -9.48
CA VAL A 198 9.58 -1.66 -10.93
C VAL A 198 9.44 -0.34 -11.71
N THR A 199 8.64 0.61 -11.22
CA THR A 199 8.54 1.95 -11.84
C THR A 199 9.88 2.68 -11.79
N ALA A 200 10.66 2.51 -10.73
CA ALA A 200 12.00 3.09 -10.64
C ALA A 200 12.93 2.52 -11.73
N VAL A 201 12.87 1.22 -12.00
CA VAL A 201 13.62 0.61 -13.10
C VAL A 201 13.22 1.18 -14.46
N GLU A 202 11.91 1.30 -14.72
CA GLU A 202 11.39 1.89 -15.96
C GLU A 202 11.90 3.33 -16.15
N LEU A 203 11.90 4.13 -15.09
CA LEU A 203 12.43 5.50 -15.13
C LEU A 203 13.96 5.54 -15.33
N LEU A 204 14.70 4.64 -14.70
CA LEU A 204 16.17 4.52 -14.90
C LEU A 204 16.48 4.17 -16.35
N TYR A 205 15.76 3.23 -16.94
CA TYR A 205 15.91 2.88 -18.35
C TYR A 205 15.60 4.06 -19.28
N GLN A 206 14.47 4.75 -19.06
CA GLN A 206 14.06 5.91 -19.87
C GLN A 206 15.03 7.10 -19.74
N SER A 207 15.68 7.26 -18.59
CA SER A 207 16.65 8.34 -18.35
C SER A 207 18.07 8.01 -18.76
N ALA A 208 18.37 6.74 -19.05
CA ALA A 208 19.70 6.28 -19.42
C ALA A 208 20.17 6.93 -20.73
N LYS A 209 21.37 7.51 -20.72
CA LYS A 209 21.96 8.13 -21.89
C LYS A 209 22.91 7.14 -22.58
N PRO A 210 22.85 7.04 -23.93
CA PRO A 210 23.78 6.18 -24.63
C PRO A 210 25.22 6.74 -24.54
N LYS A 211 26.14 5.90 -24.08
CA LYS A 211 27.58 6.17 -24.09
C LYS A 211 28.24 5.04 -24.88
N ASP A 212 28.93 5.40 -25.93
CA ASP A 212 29.60 4.42 -26.84
C ASP A 212 28.63 3.36 -27.39
N GLY A 213 27.38 3.74 -27.64
CA GLY A 213 26.35 2.83 -28.16
C GLY A 213 25.71 1.88 -27.11
N VAL A 214 25.99 2.07 -25.82
CA VAL A 214 25.44 1.30 -24.72
C VAL A 214 24.67 2.21 -23.78
N LEU A 215 23.45 1.84 -23.40
CA LEU A 215 22.72 2.47 -22.31
C LEU A 215 23.25 1.94 -20.99
N TYR A 216 23.73 2.83 -20.14
CA TYR A 216 24.35 2.45 -18.88
C TYR A 216 23.74 3.18 -17.68
N VAL A 217 23.41 2.45 -16.61
CA VAL A 217 22.86 2.97 -15.37
C VAL A 217 23.88 2.76 -14.24
N THR A 218 24.20 3.84 -13.55
CA THR A 218 25.12 3.83 -12.42
C THR A 218 24.38 3.73 -11.09
N SER A 219 25.09 3.38 -10.03
CA SER A 219 24.57 3.43 -8.66
C SER A 219 24.20 4.85 -8.23
N GLU A 220 24.86 5.86 -8.79
CA GLU A 220 24.54 7.27 -8.52
C GLU A 220 23.18 7.65 -9.11
N ASP A 221 22.86 7.21 -10.33
CA ASP A 221 21.55 7.40 -10.95
C ASP A 221 20.44 6.76 -10.09
N ALA A 222 20.69 5.52 -9.63
CA ALA A 222 19.77 4.81 -8.75
C ALA A 222 19.58 5.53 -7.40
N LEU A 223 20.63 6.08 -6.80
CA LEU A 223 20.56 6.86 -5.57
C LEU A 223 19.81 8.17 -5.74
N GLN A 224 20.04 8.89 -6.84
CA GLN A 224 19.32 10.14 -7.13
C GLN A 224 17.82 9.89 -7.28
N LEU A 225 17.43 8.81 -7.94
CA LEU A 225 16.03 8.41 -8.05
C LEU A 225 15.47 7.99 -6.69
N ALA A 226 16.24 7.25 -5.90
CA ALA A 226 15.93 6.80 -4.57
C ALA A 226 15.67 7.95 -3.60
N GLN A 227 16.52 8.97 -3.58
CA GLN A 227 16.37 10.16 -2.74
C GLN A 227 15.10 10.94 -3.05
N ARG A 228 14.72 11.05 -4.33
CA ARG A 228 13.46 11.67 -4.73
C ARG A 228 12.23 10.84 -4.32
N SER A 229 12.36 9.52 -4.26
CA SER A 229 11.31 8.61 -3.82
C SER A 229 11.15 8.59 -2.29
N ALA A 230 12.25 8.65 -1.55
CA ALA A 230 12.27 8.71 -0.08
C ALA A 230 11.71 10.03 0.48
N MET A 231 11.77 11.13 -0.30
CA MET A 231 11.11 12.40 0.06
C MET A 231 9.58 12.36 -0.04
N ARG A 232 9.01 11.36 -0.70
CA ARG A 232 7.57 11.12 -0.69
C ARG A 232 7.22 10.19 0.48
N TYR A 233 7.21 10.76 1.66
CA TYR A 233 6.62 10.18 2.85
C TYR A 233 5.17 9.77 2.55
N ASP A 234 4.85 8.52 2.85
CA ASP A 234 3.47 8.02 2.74
C ASP A 234 2.65 8.61 3.89
N ARG A 235 1.92 9.69 3.63
CA ARG A 235 1.10 10.40 4.63
C ARG A 235 -0.01 9.54 5.22
N ASP A 236 -0.37 8.46 4.55
CA ASP A 236 -1.52 7.61 4.88
C ASP A 236 -1.09 6.17 5.27
N GLY A 237 0.22 5.91 5.44
CA GLY A 237 0.74 4.58 5.79
C GLY A 237 0.87 4.32 7.29
N ASP A 238 1.02 3.05 7.66
CA ASP A 238 1.19 2.60 9.06
C ASP A 238 2.36 3.32 9.78
N GLU A 239 3.46 3.63 9.07
CA GLU A 239 4.61 4.37 9.61
C GLU A 239 4.22 5.78 10.09
N HIS A 240 3.29 6.44 9.40
CA HIS A 240 2.75 7.74 9.83
C HIS A 240 2.02 7.66 11.17
N TYR A 241 1.14 6.66 11.31
CA TYR A 241 0.41 6.43 12.57
C TYR A 241 1.36 6.01 13.70
N ASP A 242 2.38 5.23 13.40
CA ASP A 242 3.40 4.83 14.35
C ASP A 242 4.21 6.04 14.84
N LEU A 243 4.59 6.96 13.97
CA LEU A 243 5.28 8.20 14.33
C LEU A 243 4.41 9.12 15.18
N LEU A 244 3.12 9.28 14.84
CA LEU A 244 2.18 10.04 15.66
C LEU A 244 1.94 9.40 17.03
N SER A 245 1.87 8.08 17.08
CA SER A 245 1.75 7.31 18.33
C SER A 245 3.01 7.43 19.18
N ALA A 246 4.19 7.34 18.55
CA ALA A 246 5.48 7.52 19.19
C ALA A 246 5.63 8.93 19.75
N LEU A 247 5.27 9.97 19.00
CA LEU A 247 5.22 11.36 19.46
C LEU A 247 4.37 11.51 20.73
N GLN A 248 3.13 10.99 20.70
CA GLN A 248 2.23 11.09 21.85
C GLN A 248 2.77 10.32 23.06
N LYS A 249 3.31 9.10 22.85
CA LYS A 249 3.88 8.29 23.93
C LYS A 249 5.12 8.94 24.53
N SER A 250 5.97 9.58 23.73
CA SER A 250 7.16 10.29 24.21
C SER A 250 6.77 11.47 25.10
N ILE A 251 5.75 12.26 24.70
CA ILE A 251 5.23 13.38 25.51
C ILE A 251 4.64 12.85 26.83
N ARG A 252 3.83 11.80 26.80
CA ARG A 252 3.26 11.15 28.01
C ARG A 252 4.34 10.58 28.91
N GLY A 253 5.41 10.04 28.32
CA GLY A 253 6.57 9.51 29.04
C GLY A 253 7.54 10.58 29.55
N SER A 254 7.27 11.86 29.30
CA SER A 254 8.16 12.99 29.64
C SER A 254 9.57 12.85 29.05
N ASP A 255 9.64 12.34 27.82
CA ASP A 255 10.88 12.24 27.05
C ASP A 255 10.90 13.35 25.96
N PRO A 256 11.48 14.52 26.26
CA PRO A 256 11.49 15.64 25.34
C PRO A 256 12.35 15.39 24.09
N ASP A 257 13.43 14.65 24.20
CA ASP A 257 14.33 14.38 23.09
C ASP A 257 13.66 13.48 22.04
N ALA A 258 13.01 12.42 22.48
CA ALA A 258 12.21 11.56 21.61
C ALA A 258 11.01 12.32 21.00
N ALA A 259 10.32 13.15 21.78
CA ALA A 259 9.17 13.94 21.30
C ALA A 259 9.59 14.90 20.17
N VAL A 260 10.68 15.64 20.36
CA VAL A 260 11.22 16.59 19.33
C VAL A 260 11.71 15.79 18.11
N TYR A 261 12.34 14.66 18.30
CA TYR A 261 12.79 13.79 17.20
C TYR A 261 11.61 13.33 16.31
N TYR A 262 10.55 12.76 16.91
CA TYR A 262 9.39 12.28 16.15
C TYR A 262 8.62 13.44 15.51
N LEU A 263 8.48 14.56 16.20
CA LEU A 263 7.90 15.79 15.62
C LEU A 263 8.72 16.24 14.41
N GLY A 264 10.04 16.32 14.55
CA GLY A 264 10.94 16.69 13.46
C GLY A 264 10.80 15.79 12.24
N ARG A 265 10.68 14.48 12.44
CA ARG A 265 10.43 13.52 11.34
C ARG A 265 9.13 13.81 10.60
N LEU A 266 8.03 14.07 11.32
CA LEU A 266 6.73 14.44 10.73
C LEU A 266 6.81 15.75 9.93
N LEU A 267 7.46 16.77 10.48
CA LEU A 267 7.62 18.07 9.80
C LEU A 267 8.55 18.00 8.57
N VAL A 268 9.62 17.21 8.61
CA VAL A 268 10.50 16.96 7.45
C VAL A 268 9.74 16.24 6.34
N ALA A 269 8.81 15.35 6.69
CA ALA A 269 7.91 14.71 5.75
C ALA A 269 6.81 15.66 5.19
N GLY A 270 6.76 16.91 5.64
CA GLY A 270 5.79 17.92 5.22
C GLY A 270 4.41 17.75 5.87
N ASP A 271 4.29 16.92 6.90
CA ASP A 271 3.06 16.77 7.65
C ASP A 271 3.03 17.72 8.84
N LEU A 272 2.29 18.81 8.68
CA LEU A 272 2.06 19.81 9.72
C LEU A 272 0.75 19.56 10.47
N LEU A 273 -0.28 19.08 9.75
CA LEU A 273 -1.64 19.04 10.30
C LEU A 273 -1.84 17.92 11.31
N SER A 274 -1.27 16.74 11.08
CA SER A 274 -1.46 15.59 11.97
C SER A 274 -0.80 15.78 13.34
N PRO A 275 0.47 16.22 13.43
CA PRO A 275 1.04 16.58 14.74
C PRO A 275 0.29 17.72 15.42
N CYS A 276 -0.16 18.76 14.71
CA CYS A 276 -0.99 19.82 15.27
C CYS A 276 -2.28 19.28 15.91
N ARG A 277 -3.00 18.41 15.23
CA ARG A 277 -4.20 17.73 15.77
C ARG A 277 -3.85 16.90 17.00
N ARG A 278 -2.74 16.16 16.96
CA ARG A 278 -2.30 15.32 18.08
C ARG A 278 -1.94 16.14 19.32
N LEU A 279 -1.28 17.28 19.14
CA LEU A 279 -0.97 18.20 20.25
C LEU A 279 -2.23 18.75 20.91
N LEU A 280 -3.27 19.08 20.13
CA LEU A 280 -4.58 19.50 20.69
C LEU A 280 -5.22 18.38 21.52
N VAL A 281 -5.16 17.13 21.06
CA VAL A 281 -5.65 15.98 21.83
C VAL A 281 -4.88 15.83 23.13
N ILE A 282 -3.55 15.89 23.09
CA ILE A 282 -2.71 15.80 24.29
C ILE A 282 -3.05 16.92 25.29
N ALA A 283 -3.19 18.15 24.82
CA ALA A 283 -3.55 19.28 25.68
C ALA A 283 -4.92 19.11 26.33
N SER A 284 -5.89 18.49 25.64
CA SER A 284 -7.26 18.32 26.12
C SER A 284 -7.41 17.08 27.03
N GLU A 285 -6.81 15.97 26.63
CA GLU A 285 -7.02 14.65 27.29
C GLU A 285 -5.92 14.32 28.30
N ASP A 286 -4.64 14.50 27.92
CA ASP A 286 -3.53 14.08 28.77
C ASP A 286 -3.20 15.11 29.85
N ILE A 287 -3.23 16.39 29.50
CA ILE A 287 -3.00 17.50 30.45
C ILE A 287 -4.32 17.89 31.12
N GLY A 288 -5.35 18.16 30.34
CA GLY A 288 -6.70 18.44 30.79
C GLY A 288 -6.77 19.47 31.92
N LEU A 289 -7.46 19.13 32.99
CA LEU A 289 -7.68 20.00 34.15
C LEU A 289 -6.42 20.21 35.03
N ALA A 290 -5.36 19.42 34.83
CA ALA A 290 -4.10 19.63 35.57
C ALA A 290 -3.46 20.98 35.19
N TYR A 291 -3.61 21.43 33.95
CA TYR A 291 -3.23 22.74 33.49
C TYR A 291 -4.24 23.28 32.48
N PRO A 292 -5.36 23.92 32.91
CA PRO A 292 -6.47 24.31 32.02
C PRO A 292 -6.07 25.28 30.91
N GLN A 293 -4.98 26.01 31.04
CA GLN A 293 -4.50 26.92 30.01
C GLN A 293 -3.80 26.20 28.85
N ALA A 294 -3.42 24.93 29.01
CA ALA A 294 -2.69 24.18 27.99
C ALA A 294 -3.42 24.19 26.64
N ILE A 295 -4.73 23.95 26.66
CA ILE A 295 -5.52 23.91 25.42
C ILE A 295 -5.55 25.24 24.69
N ALA A 296 -5.68 26.37 25.41
CA ALA A 296 -5.71 27.71 24.83
C ALA A 296 -4.36 28.06 24.20
N ILE A 297 -3.26 27.76 24.90
CA ILE A 297 -1.89 28.00 24.41
C ILE A 297 -1.64 27.11 23.18
N THR A 298 -1.91 25.82 23.27
CA THR A 298 -1.70 24.88 22.16
C THR A 298 -2.54 25.28 20.94
N LYS A 299 -3.80 25.70 21.15
CA LYS A 299 -4.66 26.16 20.05
C LYS A 299 -4.09 27.37 19.36
N ALA A 300 -3.62 28.35 20.09
CA ALA A 300 -3.00 29.55 19.52
C ALA A 300 -1.74 29.22 18.71
N CYS A 301 -0.88 28.32 19.23
CA CYS A 301 0.30 27.85 18.52
C CYS A 301 -0.07 27.08 17.24
N VAL A 302 -1.06 26.18 17.32
CA VAL A 302 -1.53 25.43 16.15
C VAL A 302 -2.11 26.36 15.08
N ASP A 303 -2.90 27.36 15.46
CA ASP A 303 -3.47 28.34 14.53
C ASP A 303 -2.37 29.14 13.83
N ALA A 304 -1.36 29.59 14.59
CA ALA A 304 -0.21 30.29 14.04
C ALA A 304 0.57 29.37 13.06
N ALA A 305 0.86 28.13 13.45
CA ALA A 305 1.58 27.18 12.61
C ALA A 305 0.83 26.88 11.29
N VAL A 306 -0.49 26.70 11.35
CA VAL A 306 -1.32 26.44 10.16
C VAL A 306 -1.40 27.68 9.25
N GLN A 307 -1.45 28.88 9.81
CA GLN A 307 -1.49 30.12 9.04
C GLN A 307 -0.16 30.44 8.37
N LEU A 308 0.96 30.21 9.06
CA LEU A 308 2.30 30.47 8.54
C LEU A 308 2.72 29.40 7.52
N GLY A 309 2.38 28.13 7.78
CA GLY A 309 2.84 27.02 6.96
C GLY A 309 4.31 26.67 7.14
N LEU A 310 4.78 25.69 6.38
CA LEU A 310 6.21 25.33 6.36
C LEU A 310 6.96 26.19 5.34
N PRO A 311 8.21 26.62 5.61
CA PRO A 311 9.09 26.14 6.70
C PRO A 311 8.94 26.88 8.05
N GLU A 312 8.27 28.03 8.12
CA GLU A 312 8.22 28.93 9.28
C GLU A 312 7.56 28.26 10.50
N ALA A 313 6.57 27.43 10.28
CA ALA A 313 5.85 26.69 11.34
C ALA A 313 6.73 25.67 12.11
N ARG A 314 8.01 25.54 11.78
CA ARG A 314 8.96 24.67 12.51
C ARG A 314 9.44 25.31 13.83
N LEU A 315 9.32 26.60 13.97
CA LEU A 315 9.73 27.36 15.16
C LEU A 315 8.63 27.37 16.22
#